data_901b19973bc19070847a7b2fd52d813c
#
_entry.id   901b19973bc19070847a7b2fd52d813c
#
_cell.length_a   1.000
_cell.length_b   1.000
_cell.length_c   1.000
_cell.angle_alpha   90.00
_cell.angle_beta   90.00
_cell.angle_gamma   90.00
#
_symmetry.space_group_name_H-M   'P 1'
#
loop_
_entity.id
_entity.type
_entity.pdbx_description
1 polymer ?
#
loop_
_entity_poly.entity_id
_entity_poly.type
_entity_poly.pdbx_seq_one_letter_code
_entity_poly.pdbx_strand_id
1 'polypeptide(L)'
;MSGKLVIFSAPSGAGKTTIVKKMLEQFSSLEFSISACSRPKRNGEINDVDYHFLSPSEFQKKIEAGDFVEWEEVYPGSYYGTLRSEVECIWNKNHVVIFDVDVKGGLKLKAQFGNAALAIFIMPPSIDELKKRLECRSTESAETLATRIAKAETEISVASCFDQIVVNDNLQKAISEAAQLVQLFLEKR
;
A
#
# COMPACT_ATOMS: atom_id res chain seq x y z
N MET A 1 -14.31 -16.55 -5.77
CA MET A 1 -14.50 -16.38 -4.31
C MET A 1 -14.14 -14.94 -3.97
N SER A 2 -14.91 -14.23 -3.18
CA SER A 2 -14.59 -12.89 -2.72
C SER A 2 -14.13 -12.98 -1.26
N GLY A 3 -12.84 -12.80 -1.01
CA GLY A 3 -12.29 -12.72 0.33
C GLY A 3 -12.21 -11.26 0.81
N LYS A 4 -11.83 -11.05 2.06
CA LYS A 4 -11.59 -9.73 2.65
C LYS A 4 -10.21 -9.19 2.26
N LEU A 5 -10.10 -7.85 2.26
CA LEU A 5 -8.86 -7.13 2.03
C LEU A 5 -8.70 -6.01 3.06
N VAL A 6 -7.47 -5.76 3.48
CA VAL A 6 -7.10 -4.59 4.28
C VAL A 6 -6.10 -3.76 3.47
N ILE A 7 -6.42 -2.51 3.24
CA ILE A 7 -5.66 -1.61 2.39
C ILE A 7 -5.09 -0.49 3.27
N PHE A 8 -3.79 -0.37 3.27
CA PHE A 8 -3.09 0.75 3.89
C PHE A 8 -2.55 1.67 2.80
N SER A 9 -2.87 2.95 2.90
CA SER A 9 -2.34 4.00 2.04
C SER A 9 -1.85 5.18 2.85
N ALA A 10 -0.87 5.89 2.35
CA ALA A 10 -0.29 7.05 3.01
C ALA A 10 0.60 7.83 2.06
N PRO A 11 0.86 9.11 2.32
CA PRO A 11 1.94 9.82 1.69
C PRO A 11 3.30 9.21 2.10
N SER A 12 4.29 9.37 1.20
CA SER A 12 5.65 8.89 1.45
C SER A 12 6.19 9.49 2.75
N GLY A 13 6.75 8.67 3.64
CA GLY A 13 7.28 9.13 4.93
C GLY A 13 6.29 9.12 6.11
N ALA A 14 5.01 8.82 5.89
CA ALA A 14 4.01 8.79 6.97
C ALA A 14 4.13 7.58 7.93
N GLY A 15 4.96 6.57 7.63
CA GLY A 15 5.18 5.39 8.49
C GLY A 15 4.32 4.17 8.16
N LYS A 16 3.64 4.15 7.02
CA LYS A 16 2.75 3.08 6.56
C LYS A 16 3.38 1.68 6.66
N THR A 17 4.53 1.47 6.03
CA THR A 17 5.21 0.16 5.99
C THR A 17 5.55 -0.39 7.37
N THR A 18 5.88 0.48 8.33
CA THR A 18 6.12 0.06 9.71
C THR A 18 4.85 -0.46 10.37
N ILE A 19 3.72 0.22 10.16
CA ILE A 19 2.41 -0.19 10.68
C ILE A 19 1.97 -1.49 10.02
N VAL A 20 2.08 -1.61 8.69
CA VAL A 20 1.73 -2.83 7.94
C VAL A 20 2.51 -4.04 8.45
N LYS A 21 3.84 -3.91 8.67
CA LYS A 21 4.64 -4.98 9.26
C LYS A 21 4.13 -5.42 10.63
N LYS A 22 3.73 -4.46 11.47
CA LYS A 22 3.16 -4.77 12.79
C LYS A 22 1.80 -5.46 12.71
N MET A 23 0.98 -5.14 11.70
CA MET A 23 -0.28 -5.88 11.46
C MET A 23 0.00 -7.33 11.07
N LEU A 24 0.97 -7.58 10.19
CA LEU A 24 1.37 -8.94 9.81
C LEU A 24 1.94 -9.75 10.98
N GLU A 25 2.64 -9.11 11.92
CA GLU A 25 3.14 -9.76 13.14
C GLU A 25 2.01 -10.11 14.13
N GLN A 26 0.95 -9.30 14.20
CA GLN A 26 -0.16 -9.46 15.16
C GLN A 26 -1.27 -10.37 14.67
N PHE A 27 -1.53 -10.42 13.36
CA PHE A 27 -2.65 -11.14 12.78
C PHE A 27 -2.16 -12.23 11.84
N SER A 28 -2.13 -13.46 12.29
CA SER A 28 -1.70 -14.63 11.47
C SER A 28 -2.61 -14.91 10.27
N SER A 29 -3.84 -14.37 10.28
CA SER A 29 -4.78 -14.45 9.15
C SER A 29 -4.53 -13.41 8.06
N LEU A 30 -3.65 -12.43 8.28
CA LEU A 30 -3.24 -11.47 7.26
C LEU A 30 -2.05 -12.01 6.48
N GLU A 31 -2.09 -11.88 5.17
CA GLU A 31 -0.99 -12.23 4.28
C GLU A 31 -0.70 -11.09 3.32
N PHE A 32 0.58 -10.73 3.20
CA PHE A 32 1.01 -9.63 2.33
C PHE A 32 0.93 -10.04 0.86
N SER A 33 0.32 -9.21 0.04
CA SER A 33 0.33 -9.41 -1.41
C SER A 33 1.62 -8.88 -2.01
N ILE A 34 2.39 -9.76 -2.64
CA ILE A 34 3.61 -9.39 -3.35
C ILE A 34 3.23 -8.69 -4.64
N SER A 35 3.61 -7.41 -4.76
CA SER A 35 3.34 -6.62 -5.97
C SER A 35 4.25 -7.03 -7.12
N ALA A 36 3.77 -6.92 -8.34
CA ALA A 36 4.59 -6.97 -9.54
C ALA A 36 5.14 -5.58 -9.88
N CYS A 37 6.34 -5.51 -10.44
CA CYS A 37 6.88 -4.28 -11.00
C CYS A 37 7.69 -4.51 -12.27
N SER A 38 7.76 -3.48 -13.14
CA SER A 38 8.52 -3.56 -14.40
C SER A 38 9.89 -2.88 -14.34
N ARG A 39 10.25 -2.30 -13.20
CA ARG A 39 11.59 -1.75 -13.02
C ARG A 39 12.65 -2.84 -12.82
N PRO A 40 13.91 -2.57 -13.14
CA PRO A 40 15.00 -3.47 -12.79
C PRO A 40 15.09 -3.71 -11.28
N LYS A 41 15.48 -4.91 -10.92
CA LYS A 41 15.76 -5.32 -9.55
C LYS A 41 16.94 -4.51 -8.98
N ARG A 42 16.81 -4.03 -7.76
CA ARG A 42 17.89 -3.35 -7.02
C ARG A 42 18.77 -4.37 -6.31
N ASN A 43 20.00 -3.93 -5.91
CA ASN A 43 20.85 -4.76 -5.08
C ASN A 43 20.15 -5.17 -3.77
N GLY A 44 20.18 -6.48 -3.48
CA GLY A 44 19.57 -7.05 -2.29
C GLY A 44 18.09 -7.43 -2.43
N GLU A 45 17.38 -6.99 -3.45
CA GLU A 45 16.00 -7.44 -3.69
C GLU A 45 15.97 -8.86 -4.25
N ILE A 46 14.96 -9.64 -3.89
CA ILE A 46 14.77 -11.05 -4.30
C ILE A 46 13.45 -11.16 -5.06
N ASN A 47 13.50 -11.78 -6.25
CA ASN A 47 12.30 -12.06 -7.03
C ASN A 47 11.36 -12.99 -6.26
N ASP A 48 10.05 -12.73 -6.39
CA ASP A 48 8.97 -13.46 -5.72
C ASP A 48 8.99 -13.36 -4.18
N VAL A 49 9.81 -12.45 -3.63
CA VAL A 49 9.87 -12.10 -2.20
C VAL A 49 9.58 -10.62 -2.00
N ASP A 50 10.37 -9.75 -2.66
CA ASP A 50 10.16 -8.30 -2.58
C ASP A 50 9.17 -7.82 -3.62
N TYR A 51 9.32 -8.33 -4.84
CA TYR A 51 8.43 -8.07 -6.00
C TYR A 51 8.46 -9.26 -6.97
N HIS A 52 7.38 -9.41 -7.74
CA HIS A 52 7.42 -10.14 -9.00
C HIS A 52 8.00 -9.22 -10.06
N PHE A 53 9.29 -9.36 -10.36
CA PHE A 53 9.98 -8.54 -11.35
C PHE A 53 9.66 -9.03 -12.76
N LEU A 54 8.98 -8.19 -13.54
CA LEU A 54 8.59 -8.45 -14.93
C LEU A 54 9.34 -7.49 -15.86
N SER A 55 9.56 -7.86 -17.10
CA SER A 55 9.93 -6.88 -18.10
C SER A 55 8.75 -5.95 -18.42
N PRO A 56 8.97 -4.72 -18.95
CA PRO A 56 7.88 -3.85 -19.35
C PRO A 56 6.91 -4.51 -20.34
N SER A 57 7.43 -5.32 -21.27
CA SER A 57 6.62 -6.05 -22.26
C SER A 57 5.77 -7.17 -21.63
N GLU A 58 6.30 -7.89 -20.65
CA GLU A 58 5.54 -8.90 -19.91
C GLU A 58 4.45 -8.25 -19.05
N PHE A 59 4.79 -7.11 -18.40
CA PHE A 59 3.82 -6.37 -17.61
C PHE A 59 2.65 -5.89 -18.49
N GLN A 60 2.96 -5.33 -19.66
CA GLN A 60 1.95 -4.86 -20.60
C GLN A 60 1.03 -5.98 -21.10
N LYS A 61 1.59 -7.15 -21.46
CA LYS A 61 0.79 -8.33 -21.83
C LYS A 61 -0.17 -8.76 -20.72
N LYS A 62 0.27 -8.69 -19.47
CA LYS A 62 -0.57 -9.01 -18.31
C LYS A 62 -1.67 -7.97 -18.06
N ILE A 63 -1.41 -6.68 -18.38
CA ILE A 63 -2.46 -5.64 -18.40
C ILE A 63 -3.53 -6.01 -19.42
N GLU A 64 -3.12 -6.32 -20.65
CA GLU A 64 -4.02 -6.68 -21.76
C GLU A 64 -4.83 -7.95 -21.46
N ALA A 65 -4.24 -8.91 -20.76
CA ALA A 65 -4.90 -10.13 -20.31
C ALA A 65 -5.86 -9.93 -19.13
N GLY A 66 -5.84 -8.76 -18.47
CA GLY A 66 -6.65 -8.48 -17.27
C GLY A 66 -6.15 -9.22 -16.01
N ASP A 67 -4.87 -9.59 -15.98
CA ASP A 67 -4.25 -10.36 -14.90
C ASP A 67 -4.05 -9.54 -13.60
N PHE A 68 -4.19 -8.22 -13.66
CA PHE A 68 -4.03 -7.36 -12.50
C PHE A 68 -5.36 -7.05 -11.82
N VAL A 69 -5.32 -6.96 -10.50
CA VAL A 69 -6.40 -6.40 -9.68
C VAL A 69 -6.35 -4.87 -9.76
N GLU A 70 -5.15 -4.31 -9.68
CA GLU A 70 -4.85 -2.90 -9.88
C GLU A 70 -3.44 -2.75 -10.45
N TRP A 71 -3.18 -1.67 -11.16
CA TRP A 71 -1.85 -1.29 -11.63
C TRP A 71 -1.77 0.21 -11.89
N GLU A 72 -0.55 0.75 -11.83
CA GLU A 72 -0.23 2.14 -12.11
C GLU A 72 1.11 2.27 -12.86
N GLU A 73 1.19 3.21 -13.77
CA GLU A 73 2.44 3.71 -14.31
C GLU A 73 2.94 4.83 -13.41
N VAL A 74 3.91 4.51 -12.55
CA VAL A 74 4.44 5.45 -11.54
C VAL A 74 5.44 6.43 -12.17
N TYR A 75 6.22 5.95 -13.14
CA TYR A 75 7.10 6.73 -14.00
C TYR A 75 7.00 6.19 -15.43
N PRO A 76 7.31 6.98 -16.46
CA PRO A 76 7.27 6.51 -17.86
C PRO A 76 7.98 5.16 -18.04
N GLY A 77 7.25 4.14 -18.46
CA GLY A 77 7.74 2.77 -18.64
C GLY A 77 7.94 1.96 -17.33
N SER A 78 7.66 2.52 -16.18
CA SER A 78 7.81 1.84 -14.89
C SER A 78 6.45 1.58 -14.23
N TYR A 79 5.99 0.35 -14.33
CA TYR A 79 4.69 -0.12 -13.87
C TYR A 79 4.80 -0.85 -12.55
N TYR A 80 3.76 -0.72 -11.71
CA TYR A 80 3.56 -1.48 -10.49
C TYR A 80 2.11 -1.95 -10.43
N GLY A 81 1.86 -3.12 -9.85
CA GLY A 81 0.50 -3.63 -9.72
C GLY A 81 0.43 -4.91 -8.93
N THR A 82 -0.79 -5.31 -8.62
CA THR A 82 -1.06 -6.54 -7.88
C THR A 82 -1.69 -7.57 -8.80
N LEU A 83 -1.06 -8.73 -8.91
CA LEU A 83 -1.56 -9.84 -9.71
C LEU A 83 -2.82 -10.44 -9.06
N ARG A 84 -3.83 -10.73 -9.87
CA ARG A 84 -5.06 -11.41 -9.45
C ARG A 84 -4.77 -12.78 -8.86
N SER A 85 -3.85 -13.52 -9.47
CA SER A 85 -3.42 -14.85 -8.99
C SER A 85 -2.84 -14.82 -7.58
N GLU A 86 -2.14 -13.73 -7.22
CA GLU A 86 -1.57 -13.53 -5.88
C GLU A 86 -2.70 -13.40 -4.84
N VAL A 87 -3.66 -12.54 -5.14
CA VAL A 87 -4.84 -12.33 -4.27
C VAL A 87 -5.64 -13.61 -4.11
N GLU A 88 -5.90 -14.33 -5.19
CA GLU A 88 -6.62 -15.60 -5.17
C GLU A 88 -5.87 -16.69 -4.39
N CYS A 89 -4.55 -16.75 -4.51
CA CYS A 89 -3.70 -17.67 -3.74
C CYS A 89 -3.86 -17.44 -2.23
N ILE A 90 -3.85 -16.19 -1.79
CA ILE A 90 -4.05 -15.82 -0.37
C ILE A 90 -5.47 -16.20 0.10
N TRP A 91 -6.50 -15.88 -0.69
CA TRP A 91 -7.89 -16.23 -0.35
C TRP A 91 -8.13 -17.73 -0.28
N ASN A 92 -7.48 -18.52 -1.14
CA ASN A 92 -7.60 -19.99 -1.11
C ASN A 92 -7.03 -20.61 0.17
N LYS A 93 -6.15 -19.88 0.89
CA LYS A 93 -5.66 -20.27 2.22
C LYS A 93 -6.61 -19.80 3.34
N ASN A 94 -7.76 -19.20 3.01
CA ASN A 94 -8.68 -18.52 3.94
C ASN A 94 -8.00 -17.34 4.69
N HIS A 95 -6.99 -16.73 4.10
CA HIS A 95 -6.34 -15.53 4.62
C HIS A 95 -6.96 -14.27 4.03
N VAL A 96 -6.72 -13.16 4.71
CA VAL A 96 -7.11 -11.82 4.30
C VAL A 96 -5.90 -11.11 3.69
N VAL A 97 -6.08 -10.54 2.51
CA VAL A 97 -4.99 -9.85 1.81
C VAL A 97 -4.73 -8.51 2.47
N ILE A 98 -3.47 -8.20 2.79
CA ILE A 98 -3.06 -6.87 3.21
C ILE A 98 -2.25 -6.18 2.10
N PHE A 99 -2.62 -4.94 1.79
CA PHE A 99 -1.98 -4.11 0.77
C PHE A 99 -1.22 -2.94 1.40
N ASP A 100 0.00 -2.72 0.96
CA ASP A 100 0.82 -1.52 1.19
C ASP A 100 0.95 -0.77 -0.15
N VAL A 101 -0.05 0.03 -0.51
CA VAL A 101 -0.15 0.69 -1.82
C VAL A 101 -0.18 2.21 -1.69
N ASP A 102 0.06 2.90 -2.81
CA ASP A 102 -0.12 4.35 -2.87
C ASP A 102 -1.60 4.74 -2.78
N VAL A 103 -1.87 6.03 -2.67
CA VAL A 103 -3.23 6.54 -2.43
C VAL A 103 -4.15 6.24 -3.62
N LYS A 104 -3.66 6.36 -4.86
CA LYS A 104 -4.47 6.06 -6.04
C LYS A 104 -4.83 4.59 -6.14
N GLY A 105 -3.84 3.71 -5.92
CA GLY A 105 -4.05 2.26 -5.88
C GLY A 105 -5.02 1.86 -4.79
N GLY A 106 -4.90 2.44 -3.59
CA GLY A 106 -5.81 2.18 -2.48
C GLY A 106 -7.25 2.56 -2.79
N LEU A 107 -7.50 3.72 -3.39
CA LEU A 107 -8.83 4.15 -3.80
C LEU A 107 -9.42 3.26 -4.91
N LYS A 108 -8.61 2.84 -5.89
CA LYS A 108 -9.05 1.89 -6.92
C LYS A 108 -9.47 0.55 -6.33
N LEU A 109 -8.66 -0.02 -5.43
CA LEU A 109 -8.99 -1.25 -4.72
C LEU A 109 -10.26 -1.10 -3.89
N LYS A 110 -10.41 0.00 -3.15
CA LYS A 110 -11.62 0.27 -2.37
C LYS A 110 -12.87 0.37 -3.26
N ALA A 111 -12.79 1.07 -4.38
CA ALA A 111 -13.89 1.19 -5.33
C ALA A 111 -14.28 -0.17 -5.93
N GLN A 112 -13.30 -1.03 -6.21
CA GLN A 112 -13.52 -2.35 -6.80
C GLN A 112 -14.12 -3.36 -5.81
N PHE A 113 -13.65 -3.37 -4.55
CA PHE A 113 -14.02 -4.39 -3.56
C PHE A 113 -15.08 -3.92 -2.56
N GLY A 114 -15.41 -2.65 -2.53
CA GLY A 114 -16.48 -2.09 -1.71
C GLY A 114 -16.36 -2.49 -0.24
N ASN A 115 -17.40 -3.13 0.30
CA ASN A 115 -17.46 -3.56 1.71
C ASN A 115 -16.56 -4.77 2.04
N ALA A 116 -16.05 -5.49 1.05
CA ALA A 116 -15.07 -6.55 1.27
C ALA A 116 -13.66 -5.99 1.58
N ALA A 117 -13.45 -4.68 1.40
CA ALA A 117 -12.20 -3.99 1.66
C ALA A 117 -12.34 -2.98 2.80
N LEU A 118 -11.41 -3.02 3.77
CA LEU A 118 -11.18 -1.95 4.74
C LEU A 118 -10.01 -1.10 4.25
N ALA A 119 -10.27 0.16 3.92
CA ALA A 119 -9.25 1.11 3.48
C ALA A 119 -8.88 2.07 4.61
N ILE A 120 -7.62 2.03 5.03
CA ILE A 120 -7.06 2.85 6.12
C ILE A 120 -6.02 3.81 5.53
N PHE A 121 -6.20 5.09 5.79
CA PHE A 121 -5.23 6.12 5.46
C PHE A 121 -4.35 6.42 6.68
N ILE A 122 -3.03 6.30 6.54
CA ILE A 122 -2.09 6.70 7.59
C ILE A 122 -1.69 8.15 7.36
N MET A 123 -2.18 9.00 8.26
CA MET A 123 -2.01 10.45 8.21
C MET A 123 -0.76 10.86 9.00
N PRO A 124 0.17 11.63 8.43
CA PRO A 124 1.20 12.30 9.24
C PRO A 124 0.55 13.38 10.13
N PRO A 125 1.13 13.71 11.30
CA PRO A 125 0.54 14.71 12.19
C PRO A 125 0.53 16.14 11.59
N SER A 126 1.49 16.42 10.71
CA SER A 126 1.56 17.67 9.94
C SER A 126 2.46 17.50 8.72
N ILE A 127 2.36 18.44 7.76
CA ILE A 127 3.27 18.52 6.61
C ILE A 127 4.71 18.80 7.07
N ASP A 128 4.89 19.66 8.09
CA ASP A 128 6.23 19.98 8.64
C ASP A 128 6.91 18.75 9.24
N GLU A 129 6.15 17.93 9.96
CA GLU A 129 6.68 16.68 10.51
C GLU A 129 7.02 15.68 9.41
N LEU A 130 6.17 15.59 8.38
CA LEU A 130 6.43 14.76 7.21
C LEU A 130 7.72 15.20 6.50
N LYS A 131 7.91 16.50 6.33
CA LYS A 131 9.12 17.07 5.74
C LYS A 131 10.37 16.65 6.52
N LYS A 132 10.37 16.78 7.85
CA LYS A 132 11.47 16.32 8.71
C LYS A 132 11.77 14.84 8.53
N ARG A 133 10.73 14.00 8.48
CA ARG A 133 10.86 12.54 8.26
C ARG A 133 11.46 12.20 6.90
N LEU A 134 11.11 12.97 5.87
CA LEU A 134 11.67 12.79 4.53
C LEU A 134 13.14 13.22 4.48
N GLU A 135 13.48 14.36 5.07
CA GLU A 135 14.87 14.86 5.16
C GLU A 135 15.80 13.88 5.88
N CYS A 136 15.33 13.24 6.96
CA CYS A 136 16.12 12.27 7.71
C CYS A 136 16.39 10.95 6.95
N ARG A 137 15.59 10.62 5.91
CA ARG A 137 15.68 9.33 5.20
C ARG A 137 16.59 9.33 4.00
N SER A 138 16.92 10.47 3.45
CA SER A 138 17.57 10.53 2.15
C SER A 138 18.62 11.63 2.05
N THR A 139 19.62 11.34 1.24
CA THR A 139 20.55 12.29 0.64
C THR A 139 19.94 12.95 -0.61
N GLU A 140 18.63 13.22 -0.61
CA GLU A 140 17.91 13.72 -1.79
C GLU A 140 18.15 15.22 -1.99
N SER A 141 18.02 15.66 -3.25
CA SER A 141 18.09 17.07 -3.58
C SER A 141 16.87 17.82 -3.04
N ALA A 142 17.01 19.12 -2.80
CA ALA A 142 15.91 20.00 -2.36
C ALA A 142 14.73 19.99 -3.35
N GLU A 143 14.98 19.81 -4.65
CA GLU A 143 13.96 19.72 -5.69
C GLU A 143 13.12 18.43 -5.57
N THR A 144 13.76 17.30 -5.30
CA THR A 144 13.08 16.02 -5.08
C THR A 144 12.22 16.09 -3.81
N LEU A 145 12.70 16.72 -2.75
CA LEU A 145 11.95 16.92 -1.51
C LEU A 145 10.70 17.78 -1.75
N ALA A 146 10.83 18.91 -2.47
CA ALA A 146 9.69 19.76 -2.79
C ALA A 146 8.62 19.03 -3.59
N THR A 147 9.02 18.23 -4.58
CA THR A 147 8.10 17.40 -5.38
C THR A 147 7.35 16.38 -4.51
N ARG A 148 8.03 15.74 -3.55
CA ARG A 148 7.40 14.79 -2.62
C ARG A 148 6.42 15.46 -1.67
N ILE A 149 6.72 16.65 -1.19
CA ILE A 149 5.81 17.41 -0.32
C ILE A 149 4.56 17.80 -1.08
N ALA A 150 4.68 18.35 -2.28
CA ALA A 150 3.53 18.70 -3.12
C ALA A 150 2.65 17.48 -3.44
N LYS A 151 3.27 16.32 -3.71
CA LYS A 151 2.55 15.06 -3.88
C LYS A 151 1.83 14.67 -2.59
N ALA A 152 2.48 14.77 -1.44
CA ALA A 152 1.89 14.43 -0.14
C ALA A 152 0.68 15.30 0.21
N GLU A 153 0.72 16.61 -0.08
CA GLU A 153 -0.42 17.51 0.10
C GLU A 153 -1.63 17.08 -0.74
N THR A 154 -1.38 16.70 -2.01
CA THR A 154 -2.42 16.16 -2.88
C THR A 154 -2.97 14.83 -2.35
N GLU A 155 -2.13 13.94 -1.85
CA GLU A 155 -2.53 12.66 -1.29
C GLU A 155 -3.33 12.82 0.01
N ILE A 156 -2.97 13.78 0.86
CA ILE A 156 -3.69 14.12 2.10
C ILE A 156 -5.07 14.70 1.80
N SER A 157 -5.23 15.50 0.76
CA SER A 157 -6.51 16.13 0.40
C SER A 157 -7.63 15.12 0.10
N VAL A 158 -7.28 13.89 -0.27
CA VAL A 158 -8.24 12.81 -0.55
C VAL A 158 -8.34 11.76 0.57
N ALA A 159 -7.74 12.01 1.72
CA ALA A 159 -7.76 11.09 2.87
C ALA A 159 -9.20 10.75 3.33
N SER A 160 -10.13 11.70 3.22
CA SER A 160 -11.56 11.51 3.56
C SER A 160 -12.29 10.50 2.67
N CYS A 161 -11.69 10.08 1.55
CA CYS A 161 -12.22 9.02 0.68
C CYS A 161 -11.92 7.60 1.20
N PHE A 162 -11.12 7.47 2.25
CA PHE A 162 -10.82 6.21 2.91
C PHE A 162 -11.84 5.92 4.02
N ASP A 163 -12.02 4.64 4.38
CA ASP A 163 -12.96 4.25 5.44
C ASP A 163 -12.53 4.75 6.82
N GLN A 164 -11.22 4.82 7.05
CA GLN A 164 -10.63 5.22 8.33
C GLN A 164 -9.35 6.02 8.11
N ILE A 165 -9.09 6.96 9.01
CA ILE A 165 -7.86 7.75 9.05
C ILE A 165 -7.19 7.49 10.41
N VAL A 166 -5.93 7.03 10.38
CA VAL A 166 -5.10 6.83 11.57
C VAL A 166 -3.98 7.85 11.57
N VAL A 167 -3.94 8.73 12.57
CA VAL A 167 -2.90 9.75 12.68
C VAL A 167 -1.65 9.17 13.33
N ASN A 168 -0.53 9.17 12.61
CA ASN A 168 0.76 8.69 13.09
C ASN A 168 1.61 9.81 13.69
N ASP A 169 1.12 10.39 14.80
CA ASP A 169 1.87 11.29 15.69
C ASP A 169 2.75 10.48 16.66
N ASN A 170 2.21 9.41 17.19
CA ASN A 170 2.88 8.41 17.99
C ASN A 170 2.70 7.03 17.38
N LEU A 171 3.82 6.38 17.03
CA LEU A 171 3.80 5.11 16.32
C LEU A 171 3.04 4.00 17.09
N GLN A 172 3.21 3.90 18.41
CA GLN A 172 2.55 2.85 19.21
C GLN A 172 1.04 3.06 19.27
N LYS A 173 0.57 4.30 19.39
CA LYS A 173 -0.85 4.64 19.33
C LYS A 173 -1.42 4.30 17.95
N ALA A 174 -0.74 4.72 16.87
CA ALA A 174 -1.17 4.44 15.50
C ALA A 174 -1.25 2.93 15.22
N ILE A 175 -0.29 2.13 15.71
CA ILE A 175 -0.32 0.67 15.60
C ILE A 175 -1.53 0.11 16.36
N SER A 176 -1.78 0.56 17.60
CA SER A 176 -2.91 0.09 18.40
C SER A 176 -4.25 0.42 17.77
N GLU A 177 -4.41 1.65 17.26
CA GLU A 177 -5.63 2.08 16.58
C GLU A 177 -5.86 1.30 15.28
N ALA A 178 -4.82 1.15 14.45
CA ALA A 178 -4.90 0.35 13.23
C ALA A 178 -5.26 -1.12 13.54
N ALA A 179 -4.69 -1.71 14.58
CA ALA A 179 -4.99 -3.07 15.00
C ALA A 179 -6.44 -3.24 15.44
N GLN A 180 -7.00 -2.29 16.20
CA GLN A 180 -8.42 -2.31 16.58
C GLN A 180 -9.34 -2.25 15.36
N LEU A 181 -9.05 -1.38 14.38
CA LEU A 181 -9.83 -1.27 13.15
C LEU A 181 -9.79 -2.56 12.34
N VAL A 182 -8.60 -3.14 12.19
CA VAL A 182 -8.42 -4.43 11.51
C VAL A 182 -9.17 -5.54 12.24
N GLN A 183 -9.04 -5.65 13.57
CA GLN A 183 -9.73 -6.66 14.36
C GLN A 183 -11.27 -6.58 14.16
N LEU A 184 -11.83 -5.39 14.31
CA LEU A 184 -13.27 -5.17 14.11
C LEU A 184 -13.74 -5.53 12.69
N PHE A 185 -12.90 -5.26 11.69
CA PHE A 185 -13.21 -5.64 10.31
C PHE A 185 -13.14 -7.15 10.09
N LEU A 186 -12.16 -7.83 10.67
CA LEU A 186 -12.04 -9.29 10.56
C LEU A 186 -13.22 -10.02 11.20
N GLU A 187 -13.76 -9.50 12.31
CA GLU A 187 -14.88 -10.08 13.05
C GLU A 187 -16.25 -9.87 12.37
N LYS A 188 -16.40 -8.86 11.51
CA LYS A 188 -17.62 -8.68 10.72
C LYS A 188 -17.80 -9.89 9.79
N ARG A 189 -18.97 -10.52 9.86
CA ARG A 189 -19.38 -11.62 8.97
C ARG A 189 -19.86 -11.08 7.63
#